data_d474ba4a930e385804f3af008c39e831
#
_entry.id   d474ba4a930e385804f3af008c39e831
#
_cell.length_a   1.000
_cell.length_b   1.000
_cell.length_c   1.000
_cell.angle_alpha   90.00
_cell.angle_beta   90.00
_cell.angle_gamma   90.00
#
_symmetry.space_group_name_H-M   'P 1'
#
loop_
_entity.id
_entity.type
_entity.pdbx_description
1 polymer ?
#
loop_
_entity_poly.entity_id
_entity_poly.type
_entity_poly.pdbx_seq_one_letter_code
_entity_poly.pdbx_strand_id
1 'polypeptide(L)'
;MNLGILGALLRKEIIMMRHNPIIPKMIIALPIMALLIIPLVATFDVKNVKVAVVDNDRSQLSRRIISDINASTELTVLDIVDTHSQAMDLIENDKADVILTIPAHFSRDISKLDVEANGVNATKGMLGMQYVVSSAAATIRRANQEDGLPVAESVSSVLYRYNPTLNFKHYMI
;
A
#
# COMPACT_ATOMS: atom_id res chain seq x y z
N MET A 1 3.13 -15.28 47.22
CA MET A 1 3.55 -13.86 47.20
C MET A 1 2.82 -13.14 48.31
N ASN A 2 3.54 -12.68 49.36
CA ASN A 2 2.91 -12.09 50.55
C ASN A 2 2.34 -10.69 50.22
N LEU A 3 1.01 -10.57 50.26
CA LEU A 3 0.28 -9.31 50.03
C LEU A 3 0.76 -8.15 50.89
N GLY A 4 1.27 -8.46 52.13
CA GLY A 4 1.84 -7.46 53.02
C GLY A 4 3.14 -6.84 52.53
N ILE A 5 4.00 -7.64 51.90
CA ILE A 5 5.26 -7.16 51.28
C ILE A 5 4.96 -6.30 50.06
N LEU A 6 3.99 -6.70 49.25
CA LEU A 6 3.56 -5.94 48.08
C LEU A 6 2.98 -4.58 48.47
N GLY A 7 2.15 -4.54 49.53
CA GLY A 7 1.60 -3.29 50.05
C GLY A 7 2.67 -2.34 50.59
N ALA A 8 3.68 -2.86 51.31
CA ALA A 8 4.80 -2.07 51.78
C ALA A 8 5.67 -1.50 50.68
N LEU A 9 5.91 -2.28 49.61
CA LEU A 9 6.64 -1.83 48.40
C LEU A 9 5.88 -0.74 47.67
N LEU A 10 4.57 -0.93 47.42
CA LEU A 10 3.74 0.07 46.75
C LEU A 10 3.69 1.39 47.56
N ARG A 11 3.56 1.30 48.90
CA ARG A 11 3.56 2.49 49.78
C ARG A 11 4.89 3.24 49.71
N LYS A 12 6.01 2.53 49.72
CA LYS A 12 7.34 3.11 49.51
C LYS A 12 7.43 3.86 48.19
N GLU A 13 6.99 3.22 47.10
CA GLU A 13 7.05 3.78 45.76
C GLU A 13 6.20 5.05 45.61
N ILE A 14 4.98 5.04 46.18
CA ILE A 14 4.10 6.23 46.19
C ILE A 14 4.71 7.38 47.01
N ILE A 15 5.37 7.10 48.12
CA ILE A 15 6.05 8.12 48.95
C ILE A 15 7.24 8.70 48.17
N MET A 16 8.03 7.86 47.47
CA MET A 16 9.15 8.32 46.66
C MET A 16 8.67 9.19 45.46
N MET A 17 7.56 8.81 44.82
CA MET A 17 6.97 9.61 43.74
C MET A 17 6.47 10.98 44.24
N ARG A 18 5.99 11.10 45.46
CA ARG A 18 5.57 12.39 46.02
C ARG A 18 6.74 13.33 46.32
N HIS A 19 7.92 12.78 46.63
CA HIS A 19 9.14 13.56 46.91
C HIS A 19 9.87 13.97 45.63
N ASN A 20 9.63 13.27 44.51
CA ASN A 20 10.22 13.62 43.24
C ASN A 20 9.10 13.92 42.22
N PRO A 21 8.69 15.20 42.06
CA PRO A 21 7.57 15.57 41.16
C PRO A 21 7.85 15.37 39.68
N ILE A 22 9.07 15.04 39.30
CA ILE A 22 9.47 14.79 37.90
C ILE A 22 8.95 13.43 37.44
N ILE A 23 9.03 12.40 38.28
CA ILE A 23 8.65 11.02 37.93
C ILE A 23 7.18 10.91 37.54
N PRO A 24 6.18 11.36 38.34
CA PRO A 24 4.78 11.28 37.92
C PRO A 24 4.46 12.11 36.66
N LYS A 25 5.14 13.25 36.49
CA LYS A 25 4.98 14.06 35.27
C LYS A 25 5.49 13.33 34.06
N MET A 26 6.62 12.65 34.13
CA MET A 26 7.17 11.85 33.01
C MET A 26 6.29 10.64 32.68
N ILE A 27 5.75 9.96 33.69
CA ILE A 27 4.86 8.80 33.49
C ILE A 27 3.60 9.20 32.71
N ILE A 28 3.10 10.41 32.89
CA ILE A 28 1.93 10.92 32.18
C ILE A 28 2.34 11.54 30.81
N ALA A 29 3.43 12.31 30.80
CA ALA A 29 3.87 13.03 29.61
C ALA A 29 4.35 12.09 28.52
N LEU A 30 5.02 10.98 28.86
CA LEU A 30 5.61 10.06 27.89
C LEU A 30 4.56 9.36 27.01
N PRO A 31 3.47 8.76 27.52
CA PRO A 31 2.43 8.21 26.68
C PRO A 31 1.67 9.29 25.87
N ILE A 32 1.47 10.50 26.44
CA ILE A 32 0.83 11.61 25.70
C ILE A 32 1.72 12.05 24.53
N MET A 33 3.02 12.22 24.77
CA MET A 33 3.99 12.54 23.72
C MET A 33 4.05 11.44 22.66
N ALA A 34 4.04 10.17 23.06
CA ALA A 34 4.03 9.05 22.12
C ALA A 34 2.77 9.05 21.24
N LEU A 35 1.59 9.27 21.83
CA LEU A 35 0.32 9.37 21.09
C LEU A 35 0.27 10.55 20.11
N LEU A 36 0.99 11.64 20.39
CA LEU A 36 1.11 12.80 19.50
C LEU A 36 2.17 12.60 18.42
N ILE A 37 3.33 12.07 18.77
CA ILE A 37 4.48 11.98 17.89
C ILE A 37 4.31 10.80 16.91
N ILE A 38 3.82 9.63 17.35
CA ILE A 38 3.69 8.45 16.51
C ILE A 38 2.82 8.72 15.28
N PRO A 39 1.61 9.30 15.37
CA PRO A 39 0.81 9.61 14.18
C PRO A 39 1.47 10.65 13.26
N LEU A 40 2.21 11.61 13.83
CA LEU A 40 2.88 12.67 13.07
C LEU A 40 4.07 12.12 12.26
N VAL A 41 4.81 11.16 12.81
CA VAL A 41 5.97 10.53 12.16
C VAL A 41 5.53 9.35 11.28
N ALA A 42 4.42 8.71 11.60
CA ALA A 42 3.87 7.55 10.91
C ALA A 42 3.00 7.93 9.69
N THR A 43 3.11 9.14 9.13
CA THR A 43 2.56 9.44 7.81
C THR A 43 3.35 8.63 6.79
N PHE A 44 2.88 7.42 6.53
CA PHE A 44 3.33 6.60 5.40
C PHE A 44 2.74 7.17 4.10
N ASP A 45 3.12 8.40 3.77
CA ASP A 45 2.82 9.01 2.47
C ASP A 45 3.69 8.28 1.44
N VAL A 46 3.22 7.14 0.96
CA VAL A 46 3.87 6.43 -0.14
C VAL A 46 3.57 7.23 -1.40
N LYS A 47 4.52 8.08 -1.79
CA LYS A 47 4.49 8.85 -3.03
C LYS A 47 5.35 8.18 -4.08
N ASN A 48 5.03 8.44 -5.36
CA ASN A 48 5.79 7.93 -6.50
C ASN A 48 5.86 6.39 -6.57
N VAL A 49 4.71 5.73 -6.43
CA VAL A 49 4.62 4.31 -6.77
C VAL A 49 4.75 4.16 -8.28
N LYS A 50 5.76 3.45 -8.72
CA LYS A 50 6.03 3.23 -10.13
C LYS A 50 5.21 2.05 -10.64
N VAL A 51 4.37 2.31 -11.63
CA VAL A 51 3.47 1.32 -12.22
C VAL A 51 3.97 0.95 -13.61
N ALA A 52 4.25 -0.33 -13.85
CA ALA A 52 4.42 -0.89 -15.17
C ALA A 52 3.06 -1.37 -15.70
N VAL A 53 2.71 -1.00 -16.91
CA VAL A 53 1.40 -1.34 -17.49
C VAL A 53 1.57 -2.29 -18.66
N VAL A 54 0.78 -3.38 -18.66
CA VAL A 54 0.64 -4.29 -19.81
C VAL A 54 -0.77 -4.10 -20.36
N ASP A 55 -0.90 -3.34 -21.46
CA ASP A 55 -2.18 -3.06 -22.10
C ASP A 55 -2.41 -3.96 -23.30
N ASN A 56 -3.15 -5.07 -23.10
CA ASN A 56 -3.55 -5.99 -24.16
C ASN A 56 -4.87 -5.60 -24.84
N ASP A 57 -5.65 -4.68 -24.26
CA ASP A 57 -6.93 -4.23 -24.81
C ASP A 57 -6.76 -3.09 -25.83
N ARG A 58 -5.83 -2.18 -25.59
CA ARG A 58 -5.50 -1.02 -26.46
C ARG A 58 -6.72 -0.19 -26.85
N SER A 59 -7.75 -0.20 -26.01
CA SER A 59 -9.01 0.51 -26.23
C SER A 59 -8.96 1.97 -25.76
N GLN A 60 -10.06 2.69 -25.95
CA GLN A 60 -10.22 4.02 -25.38
C GLN A 60 -10.34 3.97 -23.84
N LEU A 61 -10.99 2.92 -23.31
CA LEU A 61 -11.14 2.72 -21.88
C LEU A 61 -9.79 2.42 -21.21
N SER A 62 -8.97 1.52 -21.80
CA SER A 62 -7.63 1.22 -21.25
C SER A 62 -6.75 2.47 -21.20
N ARG A 63 -6.76 3.29 -22.26
CA ARG A 63 -6.01 4.56 -22.29
C ARG A 63 -6.50 5.56 -21.25
N ARG A 64 -7.81 5.64 -20.99
CA ARG A 64 -8.37 6.47 -19.92
C ARG A 64 -7.87 6.00 -18.56
N ILE A 65 -7.89 4.70 -18.28
CA ILE A 65 -7.39 4.11 -17.02
C ILE A 65 -5.91 4.48 -16.82
N ILE A 66 -5.09 4.29 -17.84
CA ILE A 66 -3.65 4.61 -17.79
C ILE A 66 -3.43 6.11 -17.56
N SER A 67 -4.19 6.96 -18.25
CA SER A 67 -4.11 8.42 -18.10
C SER A 67 -4.50 8.88 -16.70
N ASP A 68 -5.57 8.33 -16.12
CA ASP A 68 -6.04 8.67 -14.78
C ASP A 68 -5.06 8.20 -13.69
N ILE A 69 -4.47 7.01 -13.88
CA ILE A 69 -3.39 6.52 -13.02
C ILE A 69 -2.19 7.46 -13.05
N ASN A 70 -1.77 7.89 -14.24
CA ASN A 70 -0.62 8.78 -14.38
C ASN A 70 -0.91 10.22 -13.92
N ALA A 71 -2.17 10.61 -13.84
CA ALA A 71 -2.59 11.92 -13.31
C ALA A 71 -2.70 11.95 -11.78
N SER A 72 -2.59 10.80 -11.11
CA SER A 72 -2.64 10.74 -9.65
C SER A 72 -1.32 11.23 -9.03
N THR A 73 -1.40 11.76 -7.81
CA THR A 73 -0.22 12.29 -7.09
C THR A 73 0.65 11.16 -6.53
N GLU A 74 0.05 10.01 -6.29
CA GLU A 74 0.67 8.87 -5.62
C GLU A 74 1.32 7.88 -6.59
N LEU A 75 0.83 7.86 -7.85
CA LEU A 75 1.24 6.89 -8.87
C LEU A 75 2.00 7.57 -10.00
N THR A 76 2.92 6.84 -10.61
CA THR A 76 3.62 7.27 -11.83
C THR A 76 3.71 6.07 -12.77
N VAL A 77 3.14 6.20 -13.96
CA VAL A 77 3.31 5.19 -15.01
C VAL A 77 4.75 5.24 -15.50
N LEU A 78 5.50 4.19 -15.19
CA LEU A 78 6.92 4.09 -15.56
C LEU A 78 7.06 3.75 -17.05
N ASP A 79 6.35 2.72 -17.49
CA ASP A 79 6.42 2.23 -18.85
C ASP A 79 5.15 1.45 -19.20
N ILE A 80 4.85 1.41 -20.51
CA ILE A 80 3.78 0.57 -21.06
C ILE A 80 4.47 -0.48 -21.94
N VAL A 81 4.43 -1.72 -21.47
CA VAL A 81 5.13 -2.85 -22.11
C VAL A 81 4.16 -3.79 -22.80
N ASP A 82 4.64 -4.52 -23.80
CA ASP A 82 3.80 -5.42 -24.60
C ASP A 82 3.56 -6.78 -23.92
N THR A 83 4.44 -7.18 -23.02
CA THR A 83 4.38 -8.52 -22.40
C THR A 83 4.53 -8.46 -20.88
N HIS A 84 3.87 -9.40 -20.22
CA HIS A 84 3.99 -9.57 -18.77
C HIS A 84 5.45 -9.86 -18.33
N SER A 85 6.23 -10.58 -19.16
CA SER A 85 7.64 -10.86 -18.88
C SER A 85 8.47 -9.58 -18.80
N GLN A 86 8.24 -8.62 -19.70
CA GLN A 86 8.93 -7.32 -19.66
C GLN A 86 8.55 -6.52 -18.41
N ALA A 87 7.27 -6.55 -18.00
CA ALA A 87 6.82 -5.90 -16.78
C ALA A 87 7.47 -6.56 -15.54
N MET A 88 7.61 -7.89 -15.56
CA MET A 88 8.25 -8.64 -14.48
C MET A 88 9.73 -8.30 -14.35
N ASP A 89 10.45 -8.16 -15.49
CA ASP A 89 11.85 -7.70 -15.49
C ASP A 89 12.00 -6.32 -14.84
N LEU A 90 11.01 -5.44 -14.96
CA LEU A 90 11.02 -4.13 -14.29
C LEU A 90 10.87 -4.26 -12.77
N ILE A 91 10.06 -5.19 -12.29
CA ILE A 91 9.94 -5.48 -10.85
C ILE A 91 11.21 -6.14 -10.31
N GLU A 92 11.75 -7.13 -11.01
CA GLU A 92 12.97 -7.84 -10.58
C GLU A 92 14.20 -6.92 -10.51
N ASN A 93 14.26 -5.91 -11.36
CA ASN A 93 15.29 -4.87 -11.33
C ASN A 93 14.96 -3.68 -10.42
N ASP A 94 13.93 -3.78 -9.56
CA ASP A 94 13.48 -2.73 -8.63
C ASP A 94 13.17 -1.38 -9.30
N LYS A 95 12.77 -1.43 -10.57
CA LYS A 95 12.37 -0.26 -11.35
C LYS A 95 10.89 0.04 -11.20
N ALA A 96 10.04 -1.00 -11.10
CA ALA A 96 8.61 -0.89 -10.89
C ALA A 96 8.20 -1.46 -9.52
N ASP A 97 7.18 -0.88 -8.92
CA ASP A 97 6.61 -1.30 -7.64
C ASP A 97 5.33 -2.14 -7.84
N VAL A 98 4.59 -1.87 -8.93
CA VAL A 98 3.31 -2.51 -9.24
C VAL A 98 3.23 -2.78 -10.74
N ILE A 99 2.64 -3.92 -11.13
CA ILE A 99 2.25 -4.22 -12.50
C ILE A 99 0.72 -4.14 -12.59
N LEU A 100 0.22 -3.44 -13.59
CA LEU A 100 -1.18 -3.46 -13.98
C LEU A 100 -1.30 -4.15 -15.33
N THR A 101 -1.99 -5.28 -15.38
CA THR A 101 -2.31 -5.97 -16.63
C THR A 101 -3.78 -5.77 -17.00
N ILE A 102 -4.01 -5.16 -18.16
CA ILE A 102 -5.34 -4.99 -18.75
C ILE A 102 -5.50 -6.10 -19.78
N PRO A 103 -6.44 -7.05 -19.59
CA PRO A 103 -6.61 -8.17 -20.51
C PRO A 103 -7.22 -7.73 -21.84
N ALA A 104 -7.00 -8.53 -22.88
CA ALA A 104 -7.62 -8.30 -24.18
C ALA A 104 -9.15 -8.31 -24.07
N HIS A 105 -9.80 -7.44 -24.85
CA HIS A 105 -11.27 -7.26 -24.88
C HIS A 105 -11.88 -6.73 -23.55
N PHE A 106 -11.07 -6.18 -22.67
CA PHE A 106 -11.53 -5.62 -21.39
C PHE A 106 -12.65 -4.57 -21.57
N SER A 107 -12.57 -3.75 -22.61
CA SER A 107 -13.58 -2.73 -22.93
C SER A 107 -14.95 -3.29 -23.32
N ARG A 108 -15.02 -4.53 -23.79
CA ARG A 108 -16.27 -5.17 -24.21
C ARG A 108 -16.89 -6.02 -23.11
N ASP A 109 -16.04 -6.69 -22.36
CA ASP A 109 -16.42 -7.55 -21.25
C ASP A 109 -15.55 -7.12 -20.07
N ILE A 110 -16.09 -6.20 -19.24
CA ILE A 110 -15.34 -5.66 -18.09
C ILE A 110 -15.05 -6.83 -17.15
N SER A 111 -13.98 -7.54 -17.52
CA SER A 111 -13.46 -8.69 -16.80
C SER A 111 -12.57 -8.23 -15.64
N LYS A 112 -11.72 -9.09 -15.16
CA LYS A 112 -10.81 -8.77 -14.07
C LYS A 112 -9.59 -8.01 -14.57
N LEU A 113 -9.21 -6.95 -13.87
CA LEU A 113 -7.88 -6.37 -13.97
C LEU A 113 -6.93 -7.16 -13.07
N ASP A 114 -5.76 -7.52 -13.58
CA ASP A 114 -4.72 -8.14 -12.79
C ASP A 114 -3.76 -7.08 -12.29
N VAL A 115 -3.57 -7.02 -10.97
CA VAL A 115 -2.65 -6.09 -10.32
C VAL A 115 -1.69 -6.89 -9.46
N GLU A 116 -0.40 -6.78 -9.77
CA GLU A 116 0.67 -7.48 -9.06
C GLU A 116 1.58 -6.47 -8.37
N ALA A 117 2.02 -6.75 -7.16
CA ALA A 117 2.88 -5.87 -6.40
C ALA A 117 4.25 -6.50 -6.12
N ASN A 118 5.28 -5.65 -6.05
CA ASN A 118 6.59 -6.04 -5.60
C ASN A 118 6.56 -6.42 -4.11
N GLY A 119 6.84 -7.69 -3.79
CA GLY A 119 6.83 -8.22 -2.43
C GLY A 119 8.01 -7.77 -1.57
N VAL A 120 9.05 -7.19 -2.16
CA VAL A 120 10.26 -6.72 -1.44
C VAL A 120 9.92 -5.54 -0.54
N ASN A 121 9.14 -4.59 -1.05
CA ASN A 121 8.60 -3.49 -0.26
C ASN A 121 7.09 -3.67 -0.06
N ALA A 122 6.72 -4.50 0.91
CA ALA A 122 5.33 -4.87 1.14
C ALA A 122 4.41 -3.66 1.38
N THR A 123 4.87 -2.64 2.10
CA THR A 123 4.07 -1.43 2.38
C THR A 123 3.82 -0.63 1.10
N LYS A 124 4.87 -0.38 0.32
CA LYS A 124 4.76 0.38 -0.93
C LYS A 124 3.96 -0.38 -1.97
N GLY A 125 4.20 -1.68 -2.10
CA GLY A 125 3.46 -2.56 -3.01
C GLY A 125 1.98 -2.63 -2.67
N MET A 126 1.63 -2.83 -1.40
CA MET A 126 0.23 -2.93 -0.95
C MET A 126 -0.55 -1.63 -1.16
N LEU A 127 0.01 -0.50 -0.73
CA LEU A 127 -0.62 0.81 -0.91
C LEU A 127 -0.70 1.19 -2.39
N GLY A 128 0.38 0.94 -3.15
CA GLY A 128 0.41 1.18 -4.58
C GLY A 128 -0.67 0.41 -5.33
N MET A 129 -0.83 -0.86 -5.02
CA MET A 129 -1.87 -1.71 -5.57
C MET A 129 -3.27 -1.18 -5.24
N GLN A 130 -3.51 -0.77 -3.99
CA GLN A 130 -4.79 -0.18 -3.58
C GLN A 130 -5.09 1.12 -4.35
N TYR A 131 -4.09 1.97 -4.58
CA TYR A 131 -4.24 3.19 -5.38
C TYR A 131 -4.54 2.88 -6.84
N VAL A 132 -3.84 1.93 -7.45
CA VAL A 132 -4.10 1.50 -8.84
C VAL A 132 -5.53 0.96 -8.99
N VAL A 133 -5.95 0.06 -8.10
CA VAL A 133 -7.30 -0.52 -8.12
C VAL A 133 -8.37 0.56 -7.93
N SER A 134 -8.19 1.47 -6.96
CA SER A 134 -9.17 2.53 -6.70
C SER A 134 -9.28 3.54 -7.86
N SER A 135 -8.15 3.91 -8.48
CA SER A 135 -8.10 4.78 -9.65
C SER A 135 -8.79 4.13 -10.85
N ALA A 136 -8.43 2.88 -11.17
CA ALA A 136 -9.05 2.12 -12.25
C ALA A 136 -10.56 1.96 -12.06
N ALA A 137 -11.00 1.60 -10.85
CA ALA A 137 -12.42 1.46 -10.52
C ALA A 137 -13.18 2.78 -10.68
N ALA A 138 -12.58 3.91 -10.28
CA ALA A 138 -13.19 5.23 -10.45
C ALA A 138 -13.36 5.59 -11.92
N THR A 139 -12.38 5.27 -12.77
CA THR A 139 -12.45 5.50 -14.22
C THR A 139 -13.52 4.64 -14.88
N ILE A 140 -13.59 3.35 -14.53
CA ILE A 140 -14.60 2.43 -15.05
C ILE A 140 -16.00 2.88 -14.65
N ARG A 141 -16.21 3.32 -13.39
CA ARG A 141 -17.51 3.85 -12.95
C ARG A 141 -17.93 5.09 -13.75
N ARG A 142 -17.00 6.01 -14.01
CA ARG A 142 -17.27 7.21 -14.83
C ARG A 142 -17.62 6.83 -16.27
N ALA A 143 -16.88 5.93 -16.89
CA ALA A 143 -17.17 5.45 -18.23
C ALA A 143 -18.56 4.77 -18.31
N ASN A 144 -18.88 3.90 -17.37
CA ASN A 144 -20.19 3.23 -17.32
C ASN A 144 -21.36 4.23 -17.12
N GLN A 145 -21.15 5.30 -16.35
CA GLN A 145 -22.16 6.36 -16.17
C GLN A 145 -22.37 7.19 -17.44
N GLU A 146 -21.29 7.48 -18.18
CA GLU A 146 -21.35 8.20 -19.46
C GLU A 146 -22.09 7.37 -20.51
N ASP A 147 -21.90 6.06 -20.54
CA ASP A 147 -22.52 5.15 -21.50
C ASP A 147 -23.91 4.63 -21.06
N GLY A 148 -24.39 5.01 -19.89
CA GLY A 148 -25.68 4.57 -19.34
C GLY A 148 -25.76 3.07 -19.01
N LEU A 149 -24.63 2.41 -18.87
CA LEU A 149 -24.52 0.99 -18.53
C LEU A 149 -24.65 0.78 -17.01
N PRO A 150 -25.22 -0.36 -16.57
CA PRO A 150 -25.22 -0.69 -15.15
C PRO A 150 -23.79 -0.80 -14.63
N VAL A 151 -23.53 -0.22 -13.45
CA VAL A 151 -22.23 -0.26 -12.80
C VAL A 151 -21.85 -1.70 -12.53
N ALA A 152 -21.07 -2.31 -13.41
CA ALA A 152 -20.47 -3.61 -13.12
C ALA A 152 -19.44 -3.44 -11.99
N GLU A 153 -19.59 -4.22 -10.93
CA GLU A 153 -18.56 -4.33 -9.92
C GLU A 153 -17.33 -4.99 -10.58
N SER A 154 -16.34 -4.16 -10.94
CA SER A 154 -15.08 -4.67 -11.45
C SER A 154 -14.36 -5.39 -10.32
N VAL A 155 -14.35 -6.70 -10.37
CA VAL A 155 -13.61 -7.54 -9.43
C VAL A 155 -12.15 -7.54 -9.89
N SER A 156 -11.31 -6.79 -9.19
CA SER A 156 -9.86 -6.92 -9.35
C SER A 156 -9.37 -8.16 -8.62
N SER A 157 -8.68 -9.06 -9.29
CA SER A 157 -7.91 -10.10 -8.61
C SER A 157 -6.55 -9.53 -8.25
N VAL A 158 -6.26 -9.56 -6.95
CA VAL A 158 -5.00 -9.07 -6.40
C VAL A 158 -4.11 -10.28 -6.18
N LEU A 159 -3.01 -10.38 -6.92
CA LEU A 159 -2.00 -11.41 -6.73
C LEU A 159 -0.75 -10.80 -6.09
N TYR A 160 -0.41 -11.26 -4.89
CA TYR A 160 0.90 -10.98 -4.32
C TYR A 160 1.91 -11.94 -4.94
N ARG A 161 2.85 -11.46 -5.73
CA ARG A 161 3.99 -12.26 -6.15
C ARG A 161 5.22 -11.91 -5.33
N TYR A 162 5.67 -12.89 -4.59
CA TYR A 162 7.01 -12.93 -4.02
C TYR A 162 7.98 -13.33 -5.13
N ASN A 163 9.08 -12.60 -5.31
CA ASN A 163 10.10 -12.97 -6.27
C ASN A 163 10.71 -14.33 -5.88
N PRO A 164 10.48 -15.42 -6.64
CA PRO A 164 10.95 -16.75 -6.28
C PRO A 164 12.49 -16.92 -6.42
N THR A 165 13.17 -15.96 -7.07
CA THR A 165 14.63 -15.99 -7.26
C THR A 165 15.41 -15.38 -6.10
N LEU A 166 14.76 -14.58 -5.26
CA LEU A 166 15.35 -14.06 -4.04
C LEU A 166 15.31 -15.14 -2.94
N ASN A 167 16.30 -16.02 -2.98
CA ASN A 167 16.53 -17.01 -1.94
C ASN A 167 16.84 -16.27 -0.63
N PHE A 168 16.21 -16.67 0.48
CA PHE A 168 16.33 -16.10 1.84
C PHE A 168 17.80 -15.89 2.29
N LYS A 169 18.73 -16.57 1.65
CA LYS A 169 20.18 -16.42 1.87
C LYS A 169 20.77 -15.06 1.45
N HIS A 170 20.10 -14.30 0.57
CA HIS A 170 20.62 -12.99 0.12
C HIS A 170 20.29 -11.83 1.06
N TYR A 171 19.39 -12.04 2.03
CA TYR A 171 18.99 -11.02 3.01
C TYR A 171 19.73 -11.12 4.36
N MET A 172 20.64 -12.06 4.51
CA MET A 172 21.37 -12.29 5.77
C MET A 172 22.89 -12.06 5.67
N ILE A 173 23.33 -11.18 4.78
CA ILE A 173 24.74 -10.73 4.77
C ILE A 173 24.77 -9.23 5.03
#